data_5d87a9c99b645d0dcf7fd801e18cf99c
#
_entry.id   5d87a9c99b645d0dcf7fd801e18cf99c
#
_cell.length_a   1.000
_cell.length_b   1.000
_cell.length_c   1.000
_cell.angle_alpha   90.00
_cell.angle_beta   90.00
_cell.angle_gamma   90.00
#
_symmetry.space_group_name_H-M   'P 1'
#
loop_
_entity.id
_entity.type
_entity.pdbx_description
1 polymer ?
#
loop_
_entity_poly.entity_id
_entity_poly.type
_entity_poly.pdbx_seq_one_letter_code
_entity_poly.pdbx_strand_id
1 'polypeptide(L)'
;MSTDKNPTPASNELPGRASYTQFAQRYAEQAPVKPHNALYERPATRSLLGAVAGLDVLDAGCGPGIVSAELAGEGARVQAFDVTPAMVELAKTRCAGLAVDIAQGDLARPLEWLASATVDRIVCSLALDYVEHLSPTFQEFHRVARPGALLVFSMSHPMRDWIDTRTRGSRTYFETTRFGLHWGGFGEPKPWVEAFRRPLADIFNALMETGWAIDRVLEPVPQPEMKAVSPALHAELVQAPAFICVRARRV
;
A
#
# COMPACT_ATOMS: atom_id res chain seq x y z
N MET A 1 -18.67 -25.51 -18.12
CA MET A 1 -19.26 -24.28 -17.60
C MET A 1 -19.18 -24.35 -16.08
N SER A 2 -18.07 -23.90 -15.52
CA SER A 2 -17.92 -23.80 -14.05
C SER A 2 -18.51 -22.46 -13.63
N THR A 3 -19.59 -22.48 -12.88
CA THR A 3 -20.17 -21.29 -12.25
C THR A 3 -19.31 -20.94 -11.04
N ASP A 4 -18.25 -20.19 -11.24
CA ASP A 4 -17.57 -19.49 -10.16
C ASP A 4 -18.57 -18.50 -9.53
N LYS A 5 -19.28 -18.97 -8.52
CA LYS A 5 -20.06 -18.07 -7.66
C LYS A 5 -19.07 -17.19 -6.94
N ASN A 6 -18.97 -15.91 -7.34
CA ASN A 6 -18.32 -14.88 -6.53
C ASN A 6 -18.84 -15.00 -5.10
N PRO A 7 -17.99 -15.13 -4.08
CA PRO A 7 -18.46 -15.06 -2.71
C PRO A 7 -19.11 -13.68 -2.52
N THR A 8 -20.33 -13.68 -1.99
CA THR A 8 -21.00 -12.43 -1.61
C THR A 8 -20.12 -11.74 -0.55
N PRO A 9 -19.74 -10.45 -0.71
CA PRO A 9 -18.92 -9.79 0.27
C PRO A 9 -19.59 -9.86 1.64
N ALA A 10 -18.85 -10.27 2.66
CA ALA A 10 -19.28 -10.19 4.06
C ALA A 10 -19.44 -8.69 4.38
N SER A 11 -20.65 -8.23 4.57
CA SER A 11 -21.12 -6.87 4.39
C SER A 11 -20.57 -5.81 5.35
N ASN A 12 -19.71 -6.14 6.33
CA ASN A 12 -19.20 -5.20 7.34
C ASN A 12 -17.71 -5.33 7.68
N GLU A 13 -16.95 -6.19 7.04
CA GLU A 13 -15.53 -6.35 7.32
C GLU A 13 -14.68 -5.48 6.36
N LEU A 14 -13.65 -4.84 6.93
CA LEU A 14 -12.71 -4.03 6.15
C LEU A 14 -12.02 -4.89 5.10
N PRO A 15 -12.01 -4.49 3.80
CA PRO A 15 -11.50 -5.33 2.72
C PRO A 15 -10.09 -5.86 2.96
N GLY A 16 -9.17 -5.02 3.42
CA GLY A 16 -7.80 -5.42 3.73
C GLY A 16 -7.73 -6.49 4.81
N ARG A 17 -8.43 -6.29 5.95
CA ARG A 17 -8.43 -7.25 7.05
C ARG A 17 -8.98 -8.61 6.64
N ALA A 18 -10.15 -8.64 6.02
CA ALA A 18 -10.78 -9.88 5.54
C ALA A 18 -9.87 -10.63 4.57
N SER A 19 -9.26 -9.91 3.63
CA SER A 19 -8.40 -10.50 2.61
C SER A 19 -7.13 -11.11 3.22
N TYR A 20 -6.38 -10.34 3.98
CA TYR A 20 -5.05 -10.76 4.43
C TYR A 20 -5.05 -11.75 5.58
N THR A 21 -6.08 -11.79 6.44
CA THR A 21 -6.20 -12.80 7.51
C THR A 21 -6.08 -14.23 6.95
N GLN A 22 -6.59 -14.49 5.74
CA GLN A 22 -6.62 -15.81 5.13
C GLN A 22 -5.24 -16.34 4.72
N PHE A 23 -4.27 -15.47 4.41
CA PHE A 23 -2.98 -15.87 3.87
C PHE A 23 -1.78 -15.07 4.39
N ALA A 24 -1.91 -14.45 5.56
CA ALA A 24 -0.89 -13.57 6.15
C ALA A 24 0.52 -14.20 6.16
N GLN A 25 0.62 -15.45 6.61
CA GLN A 25 1.89 -16.16 6.65
C GLN A 25 2.50 -16.35 5.26
N ARG A 26 1.70 -16.82 4.28
CA ARG A 26 2.15 -16.99 2.89
C ARG A 26 2.56 -15.67 2.26
N TYR A 27 1.84 -14.59 2.57
CA TYR A 27 2.20 -13.25 2.12
C TYR A 27 3.55 -12.82 2.70
N ALA A 28 3.76 -12.99 4.01
CA ALA A 28 4.99 -12.61 4.70
C ALA A 28 6.24 -13.36 4.18
N GLU A 29 6.06 -14.58 3.72
CA GLU A 29 7.15 -15.41 3.13
C GLU A 29 7.45 -14.98 1.69
N GLN A 30 6.45 -14.62 0.91
CA GLN A 30 6.60 -14.37 -0.53
C GLN A 30 6.81 -12.90 -0.88
N ALA A 31 6.15 -11.96 -0.19
CA ALA A 31 6.21 -10.53 -0.50
C ALA A 31 7.65 -9.95 -0.51
N PRO A 32 8.60 -10.41 0.32
CA PRO A 32 9.98 -9.92 0.26
C PRO A 32 10.66 -10.14 -1.09
N VAL A 33 10.34 -11.24 -1.78
CA VAL A 33 11.01 -11.69 -3.00
C VAL A 33 10.12 -11.67 -4.24
N LYS A 34 8.80 -11.49 -4.08
CA LYS A 34 7.87 -11.45 -5.22
C LYS A 34 8.24 -10.32 -6.17
N PRO A 35 8.45 -10.58 -7.48
CA PRO A 35 8.98 -9.58 -8.41
C PRO A 35 8.19 -8.27 -8.47
N HIS A 36 6.85 -8.31 -8.41
CA HIS A 36 6.00 -7.10 -8.35
C HIS A 36 6.35 -6.18 -7.17
N ASN A 37 6.70 -6.76 -6.00
CA ASN A 37 7.05 -6.00 -4.81
C ASN A 37 8.54 -5.67 -4.80
N ALA A 38 9.40 -6.70 -4.93
CA ALA A 38 10.84 -6.58 -4.72
C ALA A 38 11.58 -5.83 -5.83
N LEU A 39 11.13 -5.99 -7.09
CA LEU A 39 11.84 -5.49 -8.28
C LEU A 39 11.03 -4.44 -9.06
N TYR A 40 9.92 -3.94 -8.48
CA TYR A 40 9.09 -2.98 -9.19
C TYR A 40 8.53 -1.91 -8.25
N GLU A 41 7.58 -2.23 -7.35
CA GLU A 41 6.93 -1.25 -6.48
C GLU A 41 7.88 -0.71 -5.41
N ARG A 42 8.48 -1.58 -4.59
CA ARG A 42 9.27 -1.17 -3.42
C ARG A 42 10.49 -0.32 -3.79
N PRO A 43 11.31 -0.63 -4.82
CA PRO A 43 12.38 0.26 -5.27
C PRO A 43 11.87 1.65 -5.67
N ALA A 44 10.72 1.73 -6.35
CA ALA A 44 10.12 2.99 -6.76
C ALA A 44 9.66 3.83 -5.56
N THR A 45 8.90 3.25 -4.66
CA THR A 45 8.43 3.91 -3.42
C THR A 45 9.61 4.35 -2.55
N ARG A 46 10.62 3.50 -2.38
CA ARG A 46 11.84 3.83 -1.63
C ARG A 46 12.62 5.00 -2.25
N SER A 47 12.71 5.05 -3.58
CA SER A 47 13.40 6.15 -4.27
C SER A 47 12.77 7.52 -4.00
N LEU A 48 11.46 7.56 -3.77
CA LEU A 48 10.72 8.79 -3.47
C LEU A 48 10.87 9.22 -2.00
N LEU A 49 11.11 8.29 -1.09
CA LEU A 49 11.17 8.57 0.35
C LEU A 49 12.47 9.31 0.75
N GLY A 50 13.57 9.07 0.01
CA GLY A 50 14.88 9.64 0.28
C GLY A 50 15.57 9.07 1.53
N ALA A 51 16.60 9.75 2.02
CA ALA A 51 17.31 9.34 3.23
C ALA A 51 16.43 9.46 4.48
N VAL A 52 16.53 8.48 5.37
CA VAL A 52 15.69 8.37 6.58
C VAL A 52 16.47 8.28 7.89
N ALA A 53 17.79 8.22 7.84
CA ALA A 53 18.63 8.11 9.04
C ALA A 53 18.34 9.24 10.04
N GLY A 54 18.04 8.89 11.28
CA GLY A 54 17.72 9.83 12.36
C GLY A 54 16.30 10.43 12.28
N LEU A 55 15.50 10.10 11.28
CA LEU A 55 14.14 10.61 11.14
C LEU A 55 13.10 9.75 11.89
N ASP A 56 11.99 10.38 12.25
CA ASP A 56 10.79 9.71 12.72
C ASP A 56 9.90 9.38 11.52
N VAL A 57 9.65 8.09 11.29
CA VAL A 57 8.94 7.59 10.11
C VAL A 57 7.69 6.81 10.53
N LEU A 58 6.55 7.10 9.88
CA LEU A 58 5.34 6.29 9.99
C LEU A 58 5.26 5.34 8.79
N ASP A 59 5.19 4.02 9.04
CA ASP A 59 4.87 3.00 8.04
C ASP A 59 3.40 2.59 8.19
N ALA A 60 2.55 3.14 7.34
CA ALA A 60 1.10 3.04 7.45
C ALA A 60 0.55 1.91 6.57
N GLY A 61 -0.02 0.88 7.20
CA GLY A 61 -0.37 -0.37 6.53
C GLY A 61 0.86 -1.22 6.26
N CYS A 62 1.69 -1.41 7.30
CA CYS A 62 3.03 -1.99 7.20
C CYS A 62 3.07 -3.48 6.79
N GLY A 63 1.91 -4.16 6.79
CA GLY A 63 1.85 -5.59 6.55
C GLY A 63 2.76 -6.36 7.50
N PRO A 64 3.58 -7.31 7.00
CA PRO A 64 4.49 -8.09 7.84
C PRO A 64 5.81 -7.35 8.17
N GLY A 65 5.86 -6.01 8.09
CA GLY A 65 6.96 -5.17 8.54
C GLY A 65 8.21 -5.15 7.65
N ILE A 66 8.08 -5.43 6.35
CA ILE A 66 9.24 -5.47 5.43
C ILE A 66 9.87 -4.09 5.31
N VAL A 67 9.07 -3.08 4.97
CA VAL A 67 9.53 -1.69 4.81
C VAL A 67 9.96 -1.12 6.15
N SER A 68 9.22 -1.39 7.23
CA SER A 68 9.58 -0.98 8.59
C SER A 68 10.98 -1.45 8.98
N ALA A 69 11.30 -2.74 8.74
CA ALA A 69 12.62 -3.30 9.06
C ALA A 69 13.74 -2.68 8.21
N GLU A 70 13.51 -2.44 6.91
CA GLU A 70 14.44 -1.77 6.01
C GLU A 70 14.74 -0.34 6.49
N LEU A 71 13.71 0.45 6.85
CA LEU A 71 13.84 1.82 7.32
C LEU A 71 14.60 1.91 8.65
N ALA A 72 14.28 1.03 9.59
CA ALA A 72 14.99 0.96 10.87
C ALA A 72 16.46 0.54 10.69
N GLY A 73 16.73 -0.39 9.77
CA GLY A 73 18.09 -0.78 9.38
C GLY A 73 18.91 0.36 8.78
N GLU A 74 18.26 1.37 8.18
CA GLU A 74 18.86 2.60 7.67
C GLU A 74 18.96 3.70 8.75
N GLY A 75 18.59 3.41 9.99
CA GLY A 75 18.71 4.33 11.13
C GLY A 75 17.50 5.22 11.37
N ALA A 76 16.33 4.92 10.82
CA ALA A 76 15.08 5.59 11.17
C ALA A 76 14.53 5.09 12.51
N ARG A 77 13.75 5.93 13.19
CA ARG A 77 12.84 5.54 14.26
C ARG A 77 11.46 5.33 13.62
N VAL A 78 10.98 4.09 13.61
CA VAL A 78 9.77 3.73 12.86
C VAL A 78 8.61 3.49 13.81
N GLN A 79 7.49 4.13 13.53
CA GLN A 79 6.18 3.75 14.05
C GLN A 79 5.42 3.09 12.91
N ALA A 80 4.82 1.93 13.16
CA ALA A 80 4.16 1.16 12.12
C ALA A 80 2.81 0.64 12.59
N PHE A 81 1.88 0.46 11.68
CA PHE A 81 0.61 -0.17 12.01
C PHE A 81 0.01 -0.93 10.83
N ASP A 82 -0.79 -1.94 11.15
CA ASP A 82 -1.61 -2.67 10.18
C ASP A 82 -2.97 -3.01 10.81
N VAL A 83 -4.00 -3.11 9.97
CA VAL A 83 -5.36 -3.44 10.43
C VAL A 83 -5.52 -4.92 10.77
N THR A 84 -4.67 -5.78 10.20
CA THR A 84 -4.73 -7.23 10.31
C THR A 84 -3.89 -7.72 11.50
N PRO A 85 -4.49 -8.30 12.56
CA PRO A 85 -3.72 -8.77 13.72
C PRO A 85 -2.58 -9.73 13.37
N ALA A 86 -2.80 -10.65 12.43
CA ALA A 86 -1.77 -11.58 11.99
C ALA A 86 -0.57 -10.86 11.34
N MET A 87 -0.79 -9.77 10.60
CA MET A 87 0.29 -8.95 10.03
C MET A 87 1.07 -8.23 11.12
N VAL A 88 0.38 -7.69 12.13
CA VAL A 88 1.00 -7.03 13.29
C VAL A 88 1.96 -7.99 14.01
N GLU A 89 1.55 -9.23 14.28
CA GLU A 89 2.41 -10.22 14.94
C GLU A 89 3.62 -10.64 14.07
N LEU A 90 3.42 -10.79 12.76
CA LEU A 90 4.50 -11.05 11.82
C LEU A 90 5.48 -9.87 11.74
N ALA A 91 4.98 -8.63 11.76
CA ALA A 91 5.80 -7.43 11.77
C ALA A 91 6.61 -7.30 13.06
N LYS A 92 6.01 -7.55 14.24
CA LYS A 92 6.73 -7.58 15.51
C LYS A 92 7.86 -8.60 15.51
N THR A 93 7.60 -9.79 14.97
CA THR A 93 8.63 -10.84 14.83
C THR A 93 9.76 -10.40 13.92
N ARG A 94 9.44 -9.82 12.76
CA ARG A 94 10.44 -9.35 11.78
C ARG A 94 11.28 -8.20 12.32
N CYS A 95 10.66 -7.28 13.03
CA CYS A 95 11.32 -6.07 13.53
C CYS A 95 11.90 -6.22 14.94
N ALA A 96 11.93 -7.44 15.50
CA ALA A 96 12.45 -7.67 16.84
C ALA A 96 13.91 -7.16 16.96
N GLY A 97 14.19 -6.33 17.96
CA GLY A 97 15.51 -5.73 18.19
C GLY A 97 15.83 -4.50 17.32
N LEU A 98 14.93 -4.08 16.45
CA LEU A 98 15.05 -2.84 15.66
C LEU A 98 14.29 -1.69 16.34
N ALA A 99 14.59 -0.45 15.92
CA ALA A 99 13.92 0.76 16.40
C ALA A 99 12.54 0.91 15.72
N VAL A 100 11.63 -0.04 15.97
CA VAL A 100 10.29 -0.08 15.38
C VAL A 100 9.25 -0.36 16.45
N ASP A 101 8.28 0.56 16.59
CA ASP A 101 7.08 0.37 17.40
C ASP A 101 5.90 0.00 16.51
N ILE A 102 5.22 -1.12 16.82
CA ILE A 102 4.16 -1.66 15.96
C ILE A 102 2.85 -1.74 16.73
N ALA A 103 1.81 -1.10 16.17
CA ALA A 103 0.45 -1.11 16.69
C ALA A 103 -0.53 -1.79 15.73
N GLN A 104 -1.69 -2.20 16.24
CA GLN A 104 -2.83 -2.45 15.39
C GLN A 104 -3.55 -1.12 15.13
N GLY A 105 -3.86 -0.81 13.85
CA GLY A 105 -4.53 0.42 13.48
C GLY A 105 -5.21 0.30 12.12
N ASP A 106 -6.14 1.20 11.85
CA ASP A 106 -6.92 1.24 10.62
C ASP A 106 -6.68 2.57 9.90
N LEU A 107 -6.31 2.52 8.63
CA LEU A 107 -6.11 3.70 7.76
C LEU A 107 -7.35 4.61 7.67
N ALA A 108 -8.54 4.03 7.84
CA ALA A 108 -9.80 4.78 7.79
C ALA A 108 -10.21 5.38 9.15
N ARG A 109 -9.37 5.29 10.19
CA ARG A 109 -9.66 5.75 11.54
C ARG A 109 -8.56 6.70 12.05
N PRO A 110 -8.87 7.59 13.01
CA PRO A 110 -7.86 8.39 13.68
C PRO A 110 -6.80 7.53 14.36
N LEU A 111 -5.55 7.94 14.28
CA LEU A 111 -4.40 7.32 14.97
C LEU A 111 -4.22 7.98 16.34
N GLU A 112 -5.16 7.73 17.27
CA GLU A 112 -5.23 8.41 18.58
C GLU A 112 -3.97 8.24 19.42
N TRP A 113 -3.22 7.15 19.20
CA TRP A 113 -1.95 6.85 19.87
C TRP A 113 -0.78 7.69 19.33
N LEU A 114 -0.96 8.39 18.20
CA LEU A 114 0.09 9.18 17.56
C LEU A 114 -0.21 10.67 17.69
N ALA A 115 0.67 11.40 18.37
CA ALA A 115 0.51 12.83 18.56
C ALA A 115 0.67 13.62 17.23
N SER A 116 0.10 14.83 17.19
CA SER A 116 0.23 15.72 16.03
C SER A 116 1.66 16.19 15.83
N ALA A 117 2.08 16.32 14.56
CA ALA A 117 3.38 16.87 14.16
C ALA A 117 4.57 16.12 14.79
N THR A 118 4.55 14.80 14.75
CA THR A 118 5.60 13.93 15.32
C THR A 118 6.44 13.20 14.29
N VAL A 119 5.99 13.08 13.04
CA VAL A 119 6.71 12.31 12.01
C VAL A 119 7.26 13.17 10.88
N ASP A 120 8.45 12.83 10.41
CA ASP A 120 9.17 13.52 9.32
C ASP A 120 8.83 12.92 7.95
N ARG A 121 8.50 11.62 7.93
CA ARG A 121 8.13 10.87 6.72
C ARG A 121 6.96 9.95 7.02
N ILE A 122 6.10 9.79 6.02
CA ILE A 122 5.06 8.77 6.03
C ILE A 122 5.26 7.93 4.77
N VAL A 123 5.27 6.61 4.92
CA VAL A 123 5.21 5.66 3.81
C VAL A 123 3.94 4.84 3.93
N CYS A 124 3.24 4.64 2.80
CA CYS A 124 2.03 3.82 2.73
C CYS A 124 2.07 3.01 1.42
N SER A 125 2.66 1.80 1.48
CA SER A 125 2.90 0.97 0.30
C SER A 125 1.75 0.01 0.05
N LEU A 126 1.02 0.17 -1.07
CA LEU A 126 -0.07 -0.71 -1.54
C LEU A 126 -1.14 -0.99 -0.47
N ALA A 127 -1.46 0.00 0.36
CA ALA A 127 -2.45 -0.14 1.44
C ALA A 127 -3.67 0.78 1.26
N LEU A 128 -3.55 1.89 0.54
CA LEU A 128 -4.65 2.83 0.31
C LEU A 128 -5.74 2.26 -0.61
N ASP A 129 -5.47 1.21 -1.36
CA ASP A 129 -6.46 0.50 -2.17
C ASP A 129 -7.58 -0.13 -1.33
N TYR A 130 -7.34 -0.35 -0.04
CA TYR A 130 -8.33 -0.92 0.90
C TYR A 130 -9.18 0.11 1.62
N VAL A 131 -8.95 1.40 1.40
CA VAL A 131 -9.68 2.52 2.00
C VAL A 131 -10.70 3.07 1.02
N GLU A 132 -11.97 3.15 1.41
CA GLU A 132 -13.04 3.67 0.54
C GLU A 132 -12.93 5.18 0.33
N HIS A 133 -12.68 5.94 1.40
CA HIS A 133 -12.60 7.40 1.37
C HIS A 133 -11.21 7.87 1.80
N LEU A 134 -10.43 8.43 0.87
CA LEU A 134 -9.03 8.80 1.11
C LEU A 134 -8.86 10.08 1.93
N SER A 135 -9.80 11.04 1.82
CA SER A 135 -9.66 12.33 2.48
C SER A 135 -9.48 12.24 4.01
N PRO A 136 -10.24 11.41 4.77
CA PRO A 136 -9.99 11.26 6.20
C PRO A 136 -8.59 10.69 6.51
N THR A 137 -8.12 9.75 5.71
CA THR A 137 -6.77 9.16 5.86
C THR A 137 -5.68 10.22 5.62
N PHE A 138 -5.81 11.00 4.55
CA PHE A 138 -4.84 12.05 4.24
C PHE A 138 -4.90 13.21 5.25
N GLN A 139 -6.07 13.54 5.81
CA GLN A 139 -6.20 14.48 6.92
C GLN A 139 -5.46 13.99 8.17
N GLU A 140 -5.60 12.71 8.50
CA GLU A 140 -4.91 12.11 9.64
C GLU A 140 -3.40 12.05 9.42
N PHE A 141 -2.95 11.69 8.23
CA PHE A 141 -1.53 11.79 7.85
C PHE A 141 -1.01 13.23 7.95
N HIS A 142 -1.80 14.21 7.52
CA HIS A 142 -1.44 15.62 7.67
C HIS A 142 -1.35 16.03 9.13
N ARG A 143 -2.23 15.57 10.00
CA ARG A 143 -2.20 15.86 11.43
C ARG A 143 -0.91 15.39 12.09
N VAL A 144 -0.52 14.13 11.83
CA VAL A 144 0.66 13.52 12.49
C VAL A 144 1.99 13.96 11.88
N ALA A 145 2.02 14.39 10.63
CA ALA A 145 3.22 14.86 9.95
C ALA A 145 3.70 16.19 10.53
N ARG A 146 4.99 16.46 10.55
CA ARG A 146 5.57 17.78 10.82
C ARG A 146 5.39 18.71 9.62
N PRO A 147 5.38 20.04 9.80
CA PRO A 147 5.45 20.98 8.67
C PRO A 147 6.62 20.61 7.74
N GLY A 148 6.37 20.53 6.44
CA GLY A 148 7.37 20.15 5.44
C GLY A 148 7.70 18.64 5.37
N ALA A 149 7.07 17.80 6.18
CA ALA A 149 7.19 16.34 6.09
C ALA A 149 6.77 15.80 4.71
N LEU A 150 7.28 14.63 4.35
CA LEU A 150 6.91 13.97 3.10
C LEU A 150 5.96 12.79 3.38
N LEU A 151 4.94 12.70 2.57
CA LEU A 151 4.10 11.52 2.39
C LEU A 151 4.52 10.85 1.07
N VAL A 152 4.85 9.56 1.15
CA VAL A 152 5.09 8.72 -0.03
C VAL A 152 4.14 7.55 0.03
N PHE A 153 3.41 7.31 -1.03
CA PHE A 153 2.53 6.14 -1.11
C PHE A 153 2.55 5.52 -2.50
N SER A 154 2.20 4.26 -2.57
CA SER A 154 1.93 3.52 -3.79
C SER A 154 0.52 2.93 -3.76
N MET A 155 -0.07 2.82 -4.95
CA MET A 155 -1.39 2.21 -5.17
C MET A 155 -1.37 1.44 -6.49
N SER A 156 -2.32 0.54 -6.67
CA SER A 156 -2.66 0.02 -7.99
C SER A 156 -2.93 1.17 -8.95
N HIS A 157 -2.47 1.04 -10.19
CA HIS A 157 -2.69 2.10 -11.16
C HIS A 157 -4.17 2.16 -11.57
N PRO A 158 -4.89 3.29 -11.39
CA PRO A 158 -6.34 3.37 -11.60
C PRO A 158 -6.81 2.90 -12.98
N MET A 159 -6.02 3.19 -14.02
CA MET A 159 -6.35 2.74 -15.37
C MET A 159 -6.14 1.24 -15.53
N ARG A 160 -5.13 0.65 -14.88
CA ARG A 160 -4.90 -0.79 -14.89
C ARG A 160 -6.07 -1.51 -14.21
N ASP A 161 -6.46 -1.06 -13.03
CA ASP A 161 -7.61 -1.62 -12.31
C ASP A 161 -8.91 -1.49 -13.14
N TRP A 162 -9.09 -0.36 -13.83
CA TRP A 162 -10.22 -0.19 -14.74
C TRP A 162 -10.21 -1.22 -15.86
N ILE A 163 -9.10 -1.39 -16.55
CA ILE A 163 -8.97 -2.34 -17.68
C ILE A 163 -9.26 -3.77 -17.19
N ASP A 164 -8.72 -4.15 -16.03
CA ASP A 164 -8.82 -5.50 -15.48
C ASP A 164 -10.23 -5.82 -14.92
N THR A 165 -11.00 -4.79 -14.53
CA THR A 165 -12.30 -4.97 -13.87
C THR A 165 -13.51 -4.55 -14.71
N ARG A 166 -13.35 -3.76 -15.78
CA ARG A 166 -14.45 -3.18 -16.57
C ARG A 166 -15.46 -4.20 -17.12
N THR A 167 -15.03 -5.44 -17.37
CA THR A 167 -15.89 -6.53 -17.86
C THR A 167 -16.59 -7.28 -16.73
N ARG A 168 -16.30 -6.97 -15.46
CA ARG A 168 -16.80 -7.67 -14.27
C ARG A 168 -17.84 -6.87 -13.48
N GLY A 169 -18.55 -5.94 -14.12
CA GLY A 169 -19.63 -5.17 -13.51
C GLY A 169 -19.33 -3.72 -13.17
N SER A 170 -18.13 -3.25 -13.42
CA SER A 170 -17.80 -1.81 -13.27
C SER A 170 -18.41 -1.02 -14.45
N ARG A 171 -19.27 -0.05 -14.14
CA ARG A 171 -20.05 0.68 -15.15
C ARG A 171 -19.26 1.78 -15.84
N THR A 172 -18.35 2.44 -15.11
CA THR A 172 -17.55 3.57 -15.62
C THR A 172 -16.24 3.69 -14.87
N TYR A 173 -15.24 4.33 -15.51
CA TYR A 173 -13.98 4.68 -14.87
C TYR A 173 -14.15 5.70 -13.73
N PHE A 174 -15.14 6.57 -13.85
CA PHE A 174 -15.31 7.75 -12.99
C PHE A 174 -15.98 7.48 -11.64
N GLU A 175 -16.27 6.24 -11.33
CA GLU A 175 -16.89 5.83 -10.05
C GLU A 175 -15.87 5.10 -9.17
N THR A 176 -15.80 5.47 -7.89
CA THR A 176 -15.13 4.63 -6.89
C THR A 176 -15.99 3.39 -6.66
N THR A 177 -15.40 2.21 -6.87
CA THR A 177 -16.12 0.93 -6.84
C THR A 177 -15.31 -0.13 -6.10
N ARG A 178 -15.96 -0.85 -5.17
CA ARG A 178 -15.40 -2.05 -4.54
C ARG A 178 -15.38 -3.19 -5.56
N PHE A 179 -14.28 -3.88 -5.67
CA PHE A 179 -14.10 -5.06 -6.51
C PHE A 179 -13.27 -6.11 -5.82
N GLY A 180 -13.28 -7.34 -6.34
CA GLY A 180 -12.47 -8.43 -5.81
C GLY A 180 -11.85 -9.25 -6.93
N LEU A 181 -10.66 -9.78 -6.66
CA LEU A 181 -9.90 -10.65 -7.56
C LEU A 181 -9.24 -11.79 -6.80
N HIS A 182 -9.13 -12.95 -7.44
CA HIS A 182 -8.24 -13.99 -6.96
C HIS A 182 -6.79 -13.67 -7.31
N TRP A 183 -5.96 -13.51 -6.27
CA TRP A 183 -4.55 -13.23 -6.48
C TRP A 183 -3.75 -14.49 -6.77
N GLY A 184 -3.00 -14.47 -7.90
CA GLY A 184 -2.00 -15.49 -8.21
C GLY A 184 -0.69 -15.29 -7.44
N GLY A 185 0.11 -16.38 -7.33
CA GLY A 185 1.46 -16.30 -6.77
C GLY A 185 1.53 -16.28 -5.24
N PHE A 186 0.45 -16.67 -4.54
CA PHE A 186 0.42 -16.86 -3.08
C PHE A 186 -0.05 -18.26 -2.69
N GLY A 187 0.08 -19.25 -3.62
CA GLY A 187 -0.32 -20.63 -3.40
C GLY A 187 -1.82 -20.87 -3.59
N GLU A 188 -2.22 -22.14 -3.36
CA GLU A 188 -3.62 -22.55 -3.45
C GLU A 188 -4.22 -22.81 -2.05
N PRO A 189 -5.50 -22.56 -1.83
CA PRO A 189 -6.39 -21.86 -2.77
C PRO A 189 -5.94 -20.41 -2.97
N LYS A 190 -6.15 -19.88 -4.19
CA LYS A 190 -5.83 -18.47 -4.48
C LYS A 190 -6.64 -17.57 -3.55
N PRO A 191 -5.99 -16.67 -2.79
CA PRO A 191 -6.71 -15.77 -1.91
C PRO A 191 -7.63 -14.83 -2.71
N TRP A 192 -8.83 -14.61 -2.19
CA TRP A 192 -9.72 -13.57 -2.67
C TRP A 192 -9.35 -12.25 -2.01
N VAL A 193 -9.02 -11.24 -2.81
CA VAL A 193 -8.64 -9.92 -2.32
C VAL A 193 -9.61 -8.89 -2.87
N GLU A 194 -10.20 -8.11 -1.97
CA GLU A 194 -11.08 -7.00 -2.30
C GLU A 194 -10.37 -5.67 -2.09
N ALA A 195 -10.64 -4.71 -2.97
CA ALA A 195 -10.08 -3.37 -2.94
C ALA A 195 -11.08 -2.36 -3.54
N PHE A 196 -10.76 -1.08 -3.46
CA PHE A 196 -11.50 0.00 -4.10
C PHE A 196 -10.73 0.52 -5.30
N ARG A 197 -11.34 0.41 -6.48
CA ARG A 197 -10.90 1.13 -7.67
C ARG A 197 -11.50 2.53 -7.67
N ARG A 198 -10.72 3.53 -8.10
CA ARG A 198 -11.15 4.92 -8.16
C ARG A 198 -10.48 5.67 -9.31
N PRO A 199 -11.04 6.80 -9.77
CA PRO A 199 -10.38 7.68 -10.74
C PRO A 199 -9.06 8.24 -10.19
N LEU A 200 -8.10 8.48 -11.06
CA LEU A 200 -6.85 9.15 -10.71
C LEU A 200 -7.09 10.54 -10.09
N ALA A 201 -8.09 11.26 -10.62
CA ALA A 201 -8.47 12.58 -10.10
C ALA A 201 -8.89 12.55 -8.63
N ASP A 202 -9.62 11.51 -8.19
CA ASP A 202 -10.09 11.39 -6.81
C ASP A 202 -8.91 11.25 -5.83
N ILE A 203 -7.85 10.55 -6.25
CA ILE A 203 -6.63 10.39 -5.44
C ILE A 203 -5.93 11.74 -5.25
N PHE A 204 -5.71 12.47 -6.34
CA PHE A 204 -4.97 13.72 -6.30
C PHE A 204 -5.76 14.86 -5.65
N ASN A 205 -7.06 14.95 -5.94
CA ASN A 205 -7.91 15.97 -5.33
C ASN A 205 -8.00 15.75 -3.81
N ALA A 206 -8.28 14.52 -3.34
CA ALA A 206 -8.32 14.21 -1.91
C ALA A 206 -7.01 14.58 -1.20
N LEU A 207 -5.86 14.36 -1.85
CA LEU A 207 -4.55 14.72 -1.31
C LEU A 207 -4.38 16.24 -1.21
N MET A 208 -4.65 16.98 -2.29
CA MET A 208 -4.51 18.44 -2.32
C MET A 208 -5.49 19.15 -1.37
N GLU A 209 -6.74 18.71 -1.32
CA GLU A 209 -7.79 19.26 -0.46
C GLU A 209 -7.50 19.07 1.04
N THR A 210 -6.60 18.15 1.38
CA THR A 210 -6.20 17.85 2.76
C THR A 210 -4.85 18.47 3.17
N GLY A 211 -4.32 19.41 2.37
CA GLY A 211 -3.12 20.19 2.73
C GLY A 211 -1.80 19.55 2.29
N TRP A 212 -1.84 18.69 1.27
CA TRP A 212 -0.65 18.11 0.69
C TRP A 212 -0.36 18.71 -0.69
N ALA A 213 0.89 19.15 -0.92
CA ALA A 213 1.36 19.55 -2.23
C ALA A 213 2.07 18.38 -2.91
N ILE A 214 1.52 17.87 -4.01
CA ILE A 214 2.17 16.83 -4.81
C ILE A 214 3.42 17.41 -5.45
N ASP A 215 4.59 16.80 -5.21
CA ASP A 215 5.85 17.24 -5.79
C ASP A 215 6.49 16.19 -6.72
N ARG A 216 6.03 14.93 -6.67
CA ARG A 216 6.47 13.89 -7.58
C ARG A 216 5.39 12.82 -7.78
N VAL A 217 5.19 12.45 -9.03
CA VAL A 217 4.42 11.27 -9.43
C VAL A 217 5.36 10.36 -10.22
N LEU A 218 5.34 9.08 -9.94
CA LEU A 218 6.16 8.07 -10.61
C LEU A 218 5.26 6.89 -11.02
N GLU A 219 5.28 6.58 -12.29
CA GLU A 219 4.81 5.31 -12.81
C GLU A 219 6.04 4.41 -12.91
N PRO A 220 6.17 3.39 -12.04
CA PRO A 220 7.40 2.62 -11.96
C PRO A 220 7.67 1.84 -13.24
N VAL A 221 8.97 1.66 -13.52
CA VAL A 221 9.45 0.68 -14.50
C VAL A 221 10.15 -0.45 -13.75
N PRO A 222 10.06 -1.71 -14.23
CA PRO A 222 10.68 -2.83 -13.55
C PRO A 222 12.20 -2.70 -13.52
N GLN A 223 12.83 -3.13 -12.41
CA GLN A 223 14.28 -3.23 -12.33
C GLN A 223 14.82 -4.21 -13.39
N PRO A 224 16.02 -3.97 -13.95
CA PRO A 224 16.59 -4.82 -15.00
C PRO A 224 16.68 -6.31 -14.61
N GLU A 225 16.92 -6.59 -13.34
CA GLU A 225 17.02 -7.92 -12.76
C GLU A 225 15.73 -8.73 -12.92
N MET A 226 14.58 -8.06 -13.00
CA MET A 226 13.28 -8.72 -13.23
C MET A 226 13.28 -9.50 -14.55
N LYS A 227 14.02 -9.05 -15.54
CA LYS A 227 14.10 -9.75 -16.85
C LYS A 227 14.64 -11.17 -16.72
N ALA A 228 15.54 -11.40 -15.75
CA ALA A 228 16.12 -12.73 -15.50
C ALA A 228 15.19 -13.61 -14.65
N VAL A 229 14.50 -13.01 -13.67
CA VAL A 229 13.67 -13.76 -12.69
C VAL A 229 12.26 -14.02 -13.22
N SER A 230 11.71 -13.09 -13.99
CA SER A 230 10.33 -13.16 -14.51
C SER A 230 10.22 -12.42 -15.86
N PRO A 231 10.72 -13.03 -16.98
CA PRO A 231 10.75 -12.37 -18.29
C PRO A 231 9.39 -11.91 -18.79
N ALA A 232 8.35 -12.72 -18.61
CA ALA A 232 6.99 -12.40 -19.05
C ALA A 232 6.42 -11.19 -18.32
N LEU A 233 6.58 -11.15 -16.98
CA LEU A 233 6.15 -10.01 -16.17
C LEU A 233 6.95 -8.75 -16.52
N HIS A 234 8.27 -8.87 -16.70
CA HIS A 234 9.08 -7.74 -17.15
C HIS A 234 8.57 -7.18 -18.49
N ALA A 235 8.31 -8.05 -19.48
CA ALA A 235 7.79 -7.64 -20.78
C ALA A 235 6.43 -6.94 -20.70
N GLU A 236 5.57 -7.35 -19.76
CA GLU A 236 4.28 -6.70 -19.48
C GLU A 236 4.48 -5.31 -18.87
N LEU A 237 5.29 -5.22 -17.81
CA LEU A 237 5.42 -4.00 -17.00
C LEU A 237 6.23 -2.89 -17.67
N VAL A 238 7.04 -3.21 -18.68
CA VAL A 238 7.69 -2.18 -19.53
C VAL A 238 6.74 -1.54 -20.53
N GLN A 239 5.57 -2.14 -20.77
CA GLN A 239 4.57 -1.62 -21.72
C GLN A 239 3.50 -0.76 -21.04
N ALA A 240 3.14 -1.10 -19.79
CA ALA A 240 2.13 -0.36 -19.05
C ALA A 240 2.34 -0.50 -17.53
N PRO A 241 2.17 0.60 -16.76
CA PRO A 241 2.36 0.56 -15.33
C PRO A 241 1.25 -0.24 -14.64
N ALA A 242 1.63 -1.05 -13.64
CA ALA A 242 0.69 -1.70 -12.74
C ALA A 242 0.41 -0.88 -11.48
N PHE A 243 1.32 0.00 -11.10
CA PHE A 243 1.23 0.84 -9.92
C PHE A 243 1.50 2.30 -10.24
N ILE A 244 1.08 3.18 -9.34
CA ILE A 244 1.44 4.58 -9.28
C ILE A 244 2.05 4.87 -7.91
N CYS A 245 3.15 5.60 -7.89
CA CYS A 245 3.79 6.07 -6.67
C CYS A 245 3.75 7.59 -6.62
N VAL A 246 3.38 8.15 -5.49
CA VAL A 246 3.20 9.58 -5.32
C VAL A 246 4.00 10.05 -4.11
N ARG A 247 4.69 11.18 -4.27
CA ARG A 247 5.26 11.93 -3.16
C ARG A 247 4.57 13.29 -3.05
N ALA A 248 4.17 13.61 -1.83
CA ALA A 248 3.60 14.90 -1.51
C ALA A 248 4.28 15.48 -0.25
N ARG A 249 4.27 16.79 -0.16
CA ARG A 249 4.83 17.54 0.99
C ARG A 249 3.69 18.17 1.77
N ARG A 250 3.77 18.11 3.10
CA ARG A 250 2.88 18.87 3.97
C ARG A 250 3.13 20.38 3.81
N VAL A 251 2.11 21.14 3.43
CA VAL A 251 2.10 22.60 3.34
C VAL A 251 1.35 23.23 4.51
#